data_c9e9bb963d47d0722004c7e37a2b2e8a
#
_entry.id   c9e9bb963d47d0722004c7e37a2b2e8a
#
_cell.length_a   1.000
_cell.length_b   1.000
_cell.length_c   1.000
_cell.angle_alpha   90.00
_cell.angle_beta   90.00
_cell.angle_gamma   90.00
#
_symmetry.space_group_name_H-M   'P 1'
#
loop_
_entity.id
_entity.type
_entity.pdbx_description
1 polymer ?
#
loop_
_entity_poly.entity_id
_entity_poly.type
_entity_poly.pdbx_seq_one_letter_code
_entity_poly.pdbx_strand_id
1 'polypeptide(L)'
;LTKRMEVNHAQLVSSGTAALTVALASAGIGAGDEVIMPTFTFVASFEAIMMLGAIPILVDIDDTLTLNPEAVEKAITPKTKAVMVVQMCGSMGDMDALQTICNKHDLLLVEDACQAIGGTYKEKPLGSIGDLGCFSFDFVKTITCGEGGAVITNNNEYYTNADHYSDHGHDHVGNDRGAETHPFLGYNFRISELHAAVGLAQVKRLPEFIEIQKKNYTIIREALSQIPEVTFRKVPDGGEESYAFLNFFLPDIETSRKVIQGFKETGVDVCWNYFDNNWHYIRKWDHLKNLKSLFPISDEVKKGLKYLKTKNFSQSDHFIGRNISCLIKLSWTEEEVRTRTN
;
A
#
# COMPACT_ATOMS: atom_id res chain seq x y z
N LEU A 1 14.70 -9.10 -7.71
CA LEU A 1 13.39 -8.43 -7.68
C LEU A 1 13.07 -7.85 -9.06
N THR A 2 13.99 -7.10 -9.69
CA THR A 2 13.81 -6.46 -11.02
C THR A 2 13.23 -7.40 -12.07
N LYS A 3 13.81 -8.60 -12.22
CA LYS A 3 13.30 -9.60 -13.17
C LYS A 3 11.85 -10.02 -12.88
N ARG A 4 11.44 -10.08 -11.60
CA ARG A 4 10.10 -10.49 -11.20
C ARG A 4 9.07 -9.38 -11.40
N MET A 5 9.51 -8.14 -11.22
CA MET A 5 8.67 -6.97 -11.33
C MET A 5 8.74 -6.29 -12.71
N GLU A 6 9.54 -6.84 -13.63
CA GLU A 6 9.72 -6.34 -15.00
C GLU A 6 10.13 -4.87 -15.07
N VAL A 7 11.05 -4.47 -14.17
CA VAL A 7 11.57 -3.12 -14.07
C VAL A 7 13.10 -3.09 -14.17
N ASN A 8 13.64 -1.91 -14.49
CA ASN A 8 15.09 -1.73 -14.63
C ASN A 8 15.80 -1.73 -13.28
N HIS A 9 15.18 -1.13 -12.24
CA HIS A 9 15.85 -0.83 -10.97
C HIS A 9 15.03 -1.27 -9.77
N ALA A 10 15.74 -1.68 -8.72
CA ALA A 10 15.17 -1.97 -7.40
C ALA A 10 16.19 -1.62 -6.32
N GLN A 11 15.86 -0.65 -5.46
CA GLN A 11 16.61 -0.30 -4.26
C GLN A 11 16.00 -1.02 -3.06
N LEU A 12 16.78 -1.86 -2.38
CA LEU A 12 16.35 -2.54 -1.17
C LEU A 12 16.55 -1.63 0.05
N VAL A 13 15.55 -1.62 0.94
CA VAL A 13 15.54 -0.78 2.15
C VAL A 13 15.06 -1.55 3.38
N SER A 14 15.17 -0.93 4.55
CA SER A 14 14.94 -1.58 5.85
C SER A 14 13.48 -1.92 6.17
N SER A 15 12.49 -1.31 5.49
CA SER A 15 11.06 -1.56 5.73
C SER A 15 10.20 -1.00 4.59
N GLY A 16 8.90 -1.36 4.57
CA GLY A 16 7.94 -0.72 3.66
C GLY A 16 7.79 0.79 3.89
N THR A 17 7.80 1.24 5.15
CA THR A 17 7.79 2.68 5.49
C THR A 17 9.02 3.39 4.94
N ALA A 18 10.20 2.78 5.07
CA ALA A 18 11.43 3.28 4.46
C ALA A 18 11.31 3.33 2.93
N ALA A 19 10.70 2.32 2.29
CA ALA A 19 10.50 2.31 0.85
C ALA A 19 9.64 3.50 0.39
N LEU A 20 8.51 3.75 1.06
CA LEU A 20 7.64 4.89 0.76
C LEU A 20 8.37 6.24 0.94
N THR A 21 9.09 6.40 2.05
CA THR A 21 9.86 7.62 2.34
C THR A 21 10.97 7.84 1.31
N VAL A 22 11.73 6.79 0.97
CA VAL A 22 12.83 6.86 -0.01
C VAL A 22 12.28 7.13 -1.41
N ALA A 23 11.18 6.50 -1.80
CA ALA A 23 10.55 6.73 -3.11
C ALA A 23 10.12 8.19 -3.28
N LEU A 24 9.39 8.74 -2.31
CA LEU A 24 8.95 10.14 -2.35
C LEU A 24 10.14 11.12 -2.34
N ALA A 25 11.13 10.89 -1.47
CA ALA A 25 12.33 11.72 -1.41
C ALA A 25 13.14 11.67 -2.71
N SER A 26 13.30 10.50 -3.32
CA SER A 26 14.05 10.31 -4.58
C SER A 26 13.43 11.07 -5.76
N ALA A 27 12.11 11.29 -5.70
CA ALA A 27 11.36 12.08 -6.67
C ALA A 27 11.28 13.57 -6.32
N GLY A 28 12.01 14.03 -5.29
CA GLY A 28 12.09 15.43 -4.89
C GLY A 28 10.88 15.94 -4.10
N ILE A 29 10.02 15.07 -3.59
CA ILE A 29 8.87 15.48 -2.78
C ILE A 29 9.35 15.87 -1.38
N GLY A 30 8.90 17.04 -0.92
CA GLY A 30 9.37 17.60 0.35
C GLY A 30 8.40 18.61 0.96
N ALA A 31 8.98 19.51 1.78
CA ALA A 31 8.22 20.47 2.56
C ALA A 31 7.28 21.35 1.70
N GLY A 32 5.99 21.34 2.05
CA GLY A 32 4.95 22.13 1.39
C GLY A 32 4.31 21.47 0.16
N ASP A 33 4.87 20.40 -0.37
CA ASP A 33 4.25 19.62 -1.44
C ASP A 33 3.06 18.83 -0.93
N GLU A 34 2.06 18.64 -1.78
CA GLU A 34 0.88 17.83 -1.47
C GLU A 34 0.94 16.48 -2.21
N VAL A 35 0.65 15.40 -1.48
CA VAL A 35 0.52 14.03 -2.02
C VAL A 35 -0.90 13.54 -1.77
N ILE A 36 -1.65 13.28 -2.84
CA ILE A 36 -3.00 12.74 -2.75
C ILE A 36 -2.91 11.24 -2.45
N MET A 37 -3.70 10.75 -1.47
CA MET A 37 -3.71 9.36 -1.05
C MET A 37 -5.10 8.90 -0.56
N PRO A 38 -5.40 7.59 -0.51
CA PRO A 38 -6.69 7.10 -0.06
C PRO A 38 -6.85 7.20 1.47
N THR A 39 -8.10 7.27 1.92
CA THR A 39 -8.48 7.14 3.34
C THR A 39 -8.30 5.75 3.91
N PHE A 40 -8.24 4.73 3.03
CA PHE A 40 -8.06 3.33 3.39
C PHE A 40 -6.67 2.86 2.98
N THR A 41 -5.79 2.76 3.95
CA THR A 41 -4.39 2.34 3.81
C THR A 41 -3.82 1.97 5.17
N PHE A 42 -2.62 1.41 5.21
CA PHE A 42 -1.84 1.35 6.45
C PHE A 42 -1.29 2.74 6.79
N VAL A 43 -1.18 3.04 8.08
CA VAL A 43 -0.78 4.38 8.57
C VAL A 43 0.57 4.87 8.00
N ALA A 44 1.46 3.95 7.64
CA ALA A 44 2.78 4.27 7.10
C ALA A 44 2.74 5.09 5.79
N SER A 45 1.70 4.93 4.95
CA SER A 45 1.55 5.74 3.73
C SER A 45 1.40 7.24 4.08
N PHE A 46 0.63 7.54 5.13
CA PHE A 46 0.48 8.90 5.64
C PHE A 46 1.77 9.40 6.32
N GLU A 47 2.35 8.56 7.16
CA GLU A 47 3.55 8.90 7.94
C GLU A 47 4.77 9.16 7.06
N ALA A 48 4.95 8.38 5.98
CA ALA A 48 6.06 8.58 5.04
C ALA A 48 6.02 9.96 4.36
N ILE A 49 4.82 10.44 3.99
CA ILE A 49 4.64 11.79 3.44
C ILE A 49 4.99 12.84 4.52
N MET A 50 4.50 12.63 5.74
CA MET A 50 4.78 13.53 6.86
C MET A 50 6.25 13.60 7.25
N MET A 51 6.99 12.49 7.13
CA MET A 51 8.44 12.46 7.40
C MET A 51 9.24 13.41 6.54
N LEU A 52 8.78 13.68 5.31
CA LEU A 52 9.42 14.61 4.37
C LEU A 52 8.93 16.06 4.53
N GLY A 53 8.01 16.33 5.48
CA GLY A 53 7.39 17.64 5.63
C GLY A 53 6.36 17.95 4.54
N ALA A 54 6.02 16.99 3.70
CA ALA A 54 4.95 17.08 2.72
C ALA A 54 3.56 16.91 3.39
N ILE A 55 2.51 17.22 2.66
CA ILE A 55 1.14 17.29 3.16
C ILE A 55 0.33 16.16 2.52
N PRO A 56 -0.08 15.13 3.28
CA PRO A 56 -0.99 14.11 2.76
C PRO A 56 -2.40 14.68 2.56
N ILE A 57 -2.94 14.52 1.35
CA ILE A 57 -4.30 14.92 0.97
C ILE A 57 -5.15 13.68 0.82
N LEU A 58 -5.93 13.37 1.84
CA LEU A 58 -6.80 12.19 1.85
C LEU A 58 -8.04 12.42 0.99
N VAL A 59 -8.37 11.42 0.17
CA VAL A 59 -9.57 11.39 -0.67
C VAL A 59 -10.34 10.09 -0.46
N ASP A 60 -11.62 10.11 -0.88
CA ASP A 60 -12.47 8.93 -0.81
C ASP A 60 -11.96 7.79 -1.70
N ILE A 61 -12.26 6.58 -1.28
CA ILE A 61 -12.13 5.37 -2.07
C ILE A 61 -13.44 5.05 -2.81
N ASP A 62 -13.39 4.11 -3.74
CA ASP A 62 -14.56 3.54 -4.42
C ASP A 62 -14.76 2.04 -4.11
N ASP A 63 -15.54 1.34 -4.92
CA ASP A 63 -15.84 -0.08 -4.77
C ASP A 63 -14.65 -1.02 -5.07
N THR A 64 -13.55 -0.47 -5.57
CA THR A 64 -12.25 -1.17 -5.66
C THR A 64 -11.52 -1.22 -4.31
N LEU A 65 -12.00 -0.51 -3.27
CA LEU A 65 -11.31 -0.26 -2.00
C LEU A 65 -9.96 0.46 -2.16
N THR A 66 -9.77 1.16 -3.27
CA THR A 66 -8.61 2.03 -3.53
C THR A 66 -9.07 3.44 -3.91
N LEU A 67 -8.19 4.29 -4.42
CA LEU A 67 -8.50 5.66 -4.80
C LEU A 67 -9.69 5.75 -5.78
N ASN A 68 -10.64 6.63 -5.45
CA ASN A 68 -11.65 7.07 -6.41
C ASN A 68 -11.03 8.12 -7.35
N PRO A 69 -10.92 7.86 -8.68
CA PRO A 69 -10.30 8.79 -9.63
C PRO A 69 -10.95 10.18 -9.67
N GLU A 70 -12.28 10.26 -9.56
CA GLU A 70 -12.98 11.57 -9.52
C GLU A 70 -12.63 12.37 -8.25
N ALA A 71 -12.47 11.68 -7.12
CA ALA A 71 -12.06 12.31 -5.87
C ALA A 71 -10.61 12.80 -5.94
N VAL A 72 -9.73 12.05 -6.63
CA VAL A 72 -8.35 12.46 -6.92
C VAL A 72 -8.34 13.74 -7.74
N GLU A 73 -9.03 13.77 -8.89
CA GLU A 73 -9.01 14.94 -9.78
C GLU A 73 -9.53 16.20 -9.10
N LYS A 74 -10.58 16.08 -8.28
CA LYS A 74 -11.15 17.20 -7.49
C LYS A 74 -10.22 17.72 -6.39
N ALA A 75 -9.26 16.92 -5.94
CA ALA A 75 -8.35 17.27 -4.85
C ALA A 75 -7.06 17.94 -5.33
N ILE A 76 -6.79 17.96 -6.63
CA ILE A 76 -5.56 18.53 -7.21
C ILE A 76 -5.50 20.03 -6.97
N THR A 77 -4.37 20.51 -6.49
CA THR A 77 -4.03 21.92 -6.31
C THR A 77 -2.69 22.25 -6.99
N PRO A 78 -2.30 23.51 -7.10
CA PRO A 78 -0.95 23.86 -7.62
C PRO A 78 0.21 23.32 -6.78
N LYS A 79 -0.03 22.83 -5.56
CA LYS A 79 0.97 22.22 -4.67
C LYS A 79 1.02 20.70 -4.81
N THR A 80 0.06 20.08 -5.48
CA THR A 80 0.05 18.62 -5.68
C THR A 80 1.23 18.23 -6.55
N LYS A 81 2.00 17.24 -6.10
CA LYS A 81 3.17 16.68 -6.82
C LYS A 81 3.00 15.21 -7.16
N ALA A 82 2.24 14.48 -6.37
CA ALA A 82 2.05 13.06 -6.59
C ALA A 82 0.65 12.59 -6.20
N VAL A 83 0.26 11.50 -6.83
CA VAL A 83 -0.85 10.64 -6.40
C VAL A 83 -0.22 9.33 -5.91
N MET A 84 -0.45 8.99 -4.65
CA MET A 84 -0.05 7.71 -4.08
C MET A 84 -1.25 6.77 -4.07
N VAL A 85 -1.32 5.86 -5.05
CA VAL A 85 -2.31 4.78 -5.02
C VAL A 85 -1.82 3.69 -4.09
N VAL A 86 -2.71 3.19 -3.22
CA VAL A 86 -2.43 2.05 -2.36
C VAL A 86 -3.15 0.83 -2.91
N GLN A 87 -2.38 -0.18 -3.30
CA GLN A 87 -2.89 -1.47 -3.83
C GLN A 87 -3.37 -2.33 -2.64
N MET A 88 -4.41 -1.81 -1.98
CA MET A 88 -4.85 -2.28 -0.66
C MET A 88 -5.44 -3.68 -0.70
N CYS A 89 -5.03 -4.52 0.25
CA CYS A 89 -5.47 -5.91 0.35
C CYS A 89 -5.21 -6.71 -0.95
N GLY A 90 -4.09 -6.43 -1.61
CA GLY A 90 -3.63 -7.22 -2.74
C GLY A 90 -4.37 -7.01 -4.07
N SER A 91 -5.13 -5.93 -4.20
CA SER A 91 -5.86 -5.58 -5.42
C SER A 91 -5.51 -4.16 -5.88
N MET A 92 -6.12 -3.69 -6.94
CA MET A 92 -5.79 -2.43 -7.59
C MET A 92 -7.01 -1.53 -7.78
N GLY A 93 -6.75 -0.24 -7.95
CA GLY A 93 -7.71 0.74 -8.45
C GLY A 93 -7.76 0.78 -9.99
N ASP A 94 -8.53 1.71 -10.52
CA ASP A 94 -8.52 2.03 -11.95
C ASP A 94 -7.21 2.75 -12.32
N MET A 95 -6.18 1.94 -12.60
CA MET A 95 -4.83 2.45 -12.90
C MET A 95 -4.79 3.28 -14.19
N ASP A 96 -5.62 2.97 -15.18
CA ASP A 96 -5.70 3.77 -16.43
C ASP A 96 -6.25 5.17 -16.15
N ALA A 97 -7.32 5.27 -15.36
CA ALA A 97 -7.89 6.55 -14.98
C ALA A 97 -6.91 7.38 -14.15
N LEU A 98 -6.25 6.74 -13.15
CA LEU A 98 -5.25 7.41 -12.32
C LEU A 98 -4.04 7.89 -13.13
N GLN A 99 -3.53 7.06 -14.04
CA GLN A 99 -2.42 7.43 -14.92
C GLN A 99 -2.81 8.57 -15.89
N THR A 100 -4.05 8.54 -16.41
CA THR A 100 -4.58 9.61 -17.24
C THR A 100 -4.63 10.95 -16.50
N ILE A 101 -5.10 10.93 -15.25
CA ILE A 101 -5.14 12.13 -14.39
C ILE A 101 -3.72 12.62 -14.09
N CYS A 102 -2.80 11.73 -13.70
CA CYS A 102 -1.43 12.11 -13.42
C CYS A 102 -0.73 12.73 -14.65
N ASN A 103 -0.87 12.11 -15.81
CA ASN A 103 -0.31 12.64 -17.05
C ASN A 103 -0.90 14.03 -17.44
N LYS A 104 -2.21 14.20 -17.28
CA LYS A 104 -2.91 15.47 -17.56
C LYS A 104 -2.41 16.63 -16.71
N HIS A 105 -2.04 16.37 -15.48
CA HIS A 105 -1.67 17.38 -14.48
C HIS A 105 -0.17 17.41 -14.16
N ASP A 106 0.65 16.66 -14.89
CA ASP A 106 2.10 16.53 -14.66
C ASP A 106 2.43 16.11 -13.22
N LEU A 107 1.72 15.08 -12.73
CA LEU A 107 1.87 14.50 -11.39
C LEU A 107 2.54 13.14 -11.47
N LEU A 108 3.30 12.81 -10.43
CA LEU A 108 3.86 11.48 -10.24
C LEU A 108 2.78 10.50 -9.78
N LEU A 109 2.81 9.27 -10.29
CA LEU A 109 2.03 8.15 -9.80
C LEU A 109 2.93 7.23 -8.98
N VAL A 110 2.75 7.21 -7.67
CA VAL A 110 3.48 6.33 -6.74
C VAL A 110 2.56 5.19 -6.31
N GLU A 111 3.04 3.96 -6.42
CA GLU A 111 2.29 2.78 -5.98
C GLU A 111 2.79 2.28 -4.61
N ASP A 112 1.95 2.39 -3.58
CA ASP A 112 2.14 1.62 -2.36
C ASP A 112 1.61 0.19 -2.59
N ALA A 113 2.48 -0.69 -3.08
CA ALA A 113 2.19 -2.08 -3.37
C ALA A 113 2.61 -3.04 -2.23
N CYS A 114 2.75 -2.51 -1.00
CA CYS A 114 3.21 -3.26 0.18
C CYS A 114 2.31 -4.46 0.56
N GLN A 115 1.12 -4.57 -0.01
CA GLN A 115 0.21 -5.70 0.20
C GLN A 115 -0.14 -6.45 -1.10
N ALA A 116 0.49 -6.11 -2.24
CA ALA A 116 0.00 -6.52 -3.54
C ALA A 116 1.02 -7.26 -4.42
N ILE A 117 2.14 -7.70 -3.83
CA ILE A 117 3.13 -8.48 -4.58
C ILE A 117 2.48 -9.75 -5.14
N GLY A 118 2.61 -9.96 -6.44
CA GLY A 118 2.01 -11.08 -7.17
C GLY A 118 0.72 -10.75 -7.89
N GLY A 119 0.07 -9.61 -7.60
CA GLY A 119 -1.04 -9.10 -8.40
C GLY A 119 -0.55 -8.43 -9.69
N THR A 120 -1.43 -8.36 -10.70
CA THR A 120 -1.13 -7.73 -12.00
C THR A 120 -2.29 -6.86 -12.48
N TYR A 121 -1.97 -5.90 -13.34
CA TYR A 121 -2.95 -5.12 -14.09
C TYR A 121 -2.50 -5.04 -15.56
N LYS A 122 -3.33 -5.57 -16.47
CA LYS A 122 -3.00 -5.70 -17.90
C LYS A 122 -1.62 -6.35 -18.10
N GLU A 123 -1.44 -7.49 -17.44
CA GLU A 123 -0.22 -8.30 -17.42
C GLU A 123 1.00 -7.68 -16.72
N LYS A 124 0.97 -6.37 -16.38
CA LYS A 124 2.05 -5.72 -15.63
C LYS A 124 1.93 -5.97 -14.12
N PRO A 125 3.02 -6.32 -13.43
CA PRO A 125 3.02 -6.48 -11.98
C PRO A 125 2.57 -5.19 -11.26
N LEU A 126 1.72 -5.32 -10.23
CA LEU A 126 1.37 -4.19 -9.37
C LEU A 126 2.63 -3.64 -8.68
N GLY A 127 2.76 -2.32 -8.65
CA GLY A 127 3.97 -1.62 -8.23
C GLY A 127 4.90 -1.23 -9.39
N SER A 128 4.70 -1.75 -10.63
CA SER A 128 5.52 -1.43 -11.79
C SER A 128 4.82 -0.56 -12.85
N ILE A 129 3.62 -0.06 -12.55
CA ILE A 129 2.76 0.67 -13.48
C ILE A 129 2.99 2.17 -13.39
N GLY A 130 3.14 2.69 -12.16
CA GLY A 130 3.47 4.09 -11.90
C GLY A 130 4.95 4.40 -12.09
N ASP A 131 5.35 5.61 -11.69
CA ASP A 131 6.74 6.08 -11.76
C ASP A 131 7.63 5.39 -10.73
N LEU A 132 7.07 5.11 -9.55
CA LEU A 132 7.72 4.47 -8.41
C LEU A 132 6.79 3.46 -7.77
N GLY A 133 7.29 2.29 -7.43
CA GLY A 133 6.56 1.27 -6.66
C GLY A 133 7.28 0.91 -5.37
N CYS A 134 6.51 0.68 -4.30
CA CYS A 134 7.02 0.40 -2.97
C CYS A 134 6.50 -0.94 -2.45
N PHE A 135 7.39 -1.73 -1.86
CA PHE A 135 7.07 -3.04 -1.28
C PHE A 135 7.51 -3.12 0.18
N SER A 136 6.83 -3.98 0.92
CA SER A 136 7.17 -4.37 2.28
C SER A 136 7.42 -5.88 2.34
N PHE A 137 8.43 -6.27 3.08
CA PHE A 137 8.79 -7.67 3.36
C PHE A 137 8.76 -7.95 4.87
N ASP A 138 7.88 -7.27 5.59
CA ASP A 138 7.67 -7.52 7.01
C ASP A 138 7.09 -8.93 7.24
N PHE A 139 7.06 -9.39 8.50
CA PHE A 139 6.74 -10.77 8.87
C PHE A 139 5.32 -11.23 8.50
N VAL A 140 4.36 -10.32 8.23
CA VAL A 140 2.97 -10.65 7.84
C VAL A 140 2.73 -10.64 6.34
N LYS A 141 3.73 -10.31 5.51
CA LYS A 141 3.58 -10.21 4.06
C LYS A 141 3.66 -11.57 3.36
N THR A 142 3.12 -11.66 2.14
CA THR A 142 3.15 -12.89 1.32
C THR A 142 4.56 -13.45 1.18
N ILE A 143 5.55 -12.59 0.95
CA ILE A 143 6.98 -12.91 1.10
C ILE A 143 7.57 -12.03 2.19
N THR A 144 8.37 -12.61 3.05
CA THR A 144 8.94 -11.92 4.20
C THR A 144 10.44 -12.16 4.32
N CYS A 145 11.15 -11.17 4.84
CA CYS A 145 12.52 -11.34 5.32
C CYS A 145 12.68 -10.94 6.81
N GLY A 146 11.57 -10.94 7.55
CA GLY A 146 11.48 -10.43 8.91
C GLY A 146 11.18 -8.94 8.89
N GLU A 147 12.11 -8.12 8.45
CA GLU A 147 11.96 -6.71 8.14
C GLU A 147 12.66 -6.37 6.83
N GLY A 148 12.04 -5.55 5.98
CA GLY A 148 12.59 -5.11 4.72
C GLY A 148 11.56 -4.43 3.83
N GLY A 149 12.05 -3.79 2.78
CA GLY A 149 11.25 -3.17 1.74
C GLY A 149 12.05 -3.00 0.46
N ALA A 150 11.38 -2.50 -0.56
CA ALA A 150 12.02 -2.13 -1.81
C ALA A 150 11.31 -0.97 -2.47
N VAL A 151 12.09 -0.11 -3.12
CA VAL A 151 11.64 0.85 -4.13
C VAL A 151 11.97 0.30 -5.50
N ILE A 152 11.03 0.31 -6.43
CA ILE A 152 11.26 -0.08 -7.83
C ILE A 152 10.90 1.07 -8.76
N THR A 153 11.65 1.19 -9.87
CA THR A 153 11.39 2.20 -10.89
C THR A 153 12.09 1.85 -12.21
N ASN A 154 11.62 2.47 -13.31
CA ASN A 154 12.33 2.47 -14.60
C ASN A 154 13.13 3.75 -14.83
N ASN A 155 13.05 4.73 -13.94
CA ASN A 155 13.76 6.01 -14.04
C ASN A 155 15.13 5.91 -13.35
N ASN A 156 16.21 6.14 -14.12
CA ASN A 156 17.59 6.09 -13.63
C ASN A 156 17.87 7.14 -12.55
N GLU A 157 17.32 8.34 -12.69
CA GLU A 157 17.52 9.43 -11.73
C GLU A 157 16.88 9.10 -10.38
N TYR A 158 15.64 8.62 -10.39
CA TYR A 158 14.96 8.22 -9.15
C TYR A 158 15.68 7.05 -8.47
N TYR A 159 16.18 6.09 -9.25
CA TYR A 159 16.98 5.00 -8.69
C TYR A 159 18.27 5.50 -8.04
N THR A 160 19.02 6.35 -8.73
CA THR A 160 20.27 6.94 -8.19
C THR A 160 19.99 7.73 -6.91
N ASN A 161 18.95 8.56 -6.93
CA ASN A 161 18.54 9.32 -5.75
C ASN A 161 18.12 8.40 -4.60
N ALA A 162 17.38 7.33 -4.88
CA ALA A 162 16.93 6.35 -3.86
C ALA A 162 18.12 5.60 -3.24
N ASP A 163 19.10 5.21 -4.05
CA ASP A 163 20.33 4.55 -3.59
C ASP A 163 21.10 5.46 -2.65
N HIS A 164 21.43 6.68 -3.09
CA HIS A 164 22.17 7.65 -2.29
C HIS A 164 21.39 8.06 -1.02
N TYR A 165 20.09 8.39 -1.14
CA TYR A 165 19.29 8.84 -0.01
C TYR A 165 19.15 7.75 1.07
N SER A 166 19.10 6.49 0.68
CA SER A 166 19.00 5.37 1.60
C SER A 166 20.30 5.00 2.30
N ASP A 167 21.45 5.56 1.87
CA ASP A 167 22.76 5.39 2.49
C ASP A 167 23.48 6.72 2.76
N HIS A 168 22.88 7.58 3.59
CA HIS A 168 23.48 8.84 4.07
C HIS A 168 23.86 9.84 2.97
N GLY A 169 23.39 9.68 1.75
CA GLY A 169 23.74 10.51 0.60
C GLY A 169 25.05 10.12 -0.09
N HIS A 170 25.68 8.99 0.25
CA HIS A 170 26.88 8.49 -0.44
C HIS A 170 26.62 8.27 -1.93
N ASP A 171 27.54 8.74 -2.79
CA ASP A 171 27.42 8.60 -4.25
C ASP A 171 27.90 7.24 -4.78
N HIS A 172 28.47 6.38 -3.93
CA HIS A 172 28.98 5.05 -4.23
C HIS A 172 29.97 5.02 -5.41
N VAL A 173 30.73 6.12 -5.60
CA VAL A 173 31.73 6.20 -6.66
C VAL A 173 33.10 5.73 -6.18
N GLY A 174 33.61 4.68 -6.82
CA GLY A 174 34.90 4.09 -6.48
C GLY A 174 34.80 2.94 -5.47
N ASN A 175 35.93 2.63 -4.82
CA ASN A 175 36.05 1.51 -3.87
C ASN A 175 36.45 1.95 -2.45
N ASP A 176 36.58 3.25 -2.22
CA ASP A 176 36.94 3.82 -0.93
C ASP A 176 35.80 4.71 -0.43
N ARG A 177 35.04 4.19 0.52
CA ARG A 177 33.92 4.91 1.11
C ARG A 177 34.31 6.24 1.75
N GLY A 178 35.56 6.38 2.19
CA GLY A 178 36.07 7.63 2.74
C GLY A 178 36.39 8.71 1.69
N ALA A 179 36.44 8.33 0.41
CA ALA A 179 36.66 9.22 -0.72
C ALA A 179 35.36 9.57 -1.48
N GLU A 180 34.24 8.95 -1.13
CA GLU A 180 32.93 9.23 -1.72
C GLU A 180 32.44 10.64 -1.36
N THR A 181 31.62 11.23 -2.23
CA THR A 181 30.92 12.50 -1.94
C THR A 181 29.52 12.26 -1.43
N HIS A 182 28.91 13.31 -0.91
CA HIS A 182 27.51 13.32 -0.48
C HIS A 182 26.76 14.41 -1.26
N PRO A 183 26.21 14.10 -2.44
CA PRO A 183 25.51 15.08 -3.27
C PRO A 183 24.36 15.80 -2.57
N PHE A 184 23.73 15.12 -1.61
CA PHE A 184 22.62 15.65 -0.80
C PHE A 184 22.50 14.93 0.54
N LEU A 185 21.64 15.44 1.41
CA LEU A 185 21.33 14.84 2.70
C LEU A 185 20.61 13.51 2.53
N GLY A 186 21.09 12.46 3.19
CA GLY A 186 20.46 11.14 3.23
C GLY A 186 20.44 10.54 4.63
N TYR A 187 19.87 9.35 4.75
CA TYR A 187 19.69 8.65 6.01
C TYR A 187 20.07 7.17 5.89
N ASN A 188 20.09 6.45 6.99
CA ASN A 188 20.30 5.01 6.98
C ASN A 188 18.97 4.26 6.86
N PHE A 189 18.61 3.89 5.64
CA PHE A 189 17.48 3.01 5.35
C PHE A 189 17.93 1.67 4.75
N ARG A 190 19.21 1.31 4.87
CA ARG A 190 19.75 0.08 4.29
C ARG A 190 19.09 -1.17 4.89
N ILE A 191 18.80 -2.14 4.04
CA ILE A 191 18.49 -3.51 4.48
C ILE A 191 19.78 -4.22 4.95
N SER A 192 19.66 -5.14 5.90
CA SER A 192 20.82 -5.99 6.25
C SER A 192 20.99 -7.12 5.26
N GLU A 193 22.24 -7.57 5.04
CA GLU A 193 22.56 -8.75 4.20
C GLU A 193 21.83 -10.01 4.66
N LEU A 194 21.61 -10.18 5.96
CA LEU A 194 20.87 -11.34 6.50
C LEU A 194 19.41 -11.31 6.05
N HIS A 195 18.74 -10.17 6.15
CA HIS A 195 17.35 -10.02 5.67
C HIS A 195 17.29 -10.16 4.15
N ALA A 196 18.22 -9.57 3.41
CA ALA A 196 18.28 -9.68 1.96
C ALA A 196 18.46 -11.15 1.49
N ALA A 197 19.29 -11.94 2.19
CA ALA A 197 19.49 -13.36 1.90
C ALA A 197 18.20 -14.19 2.11
N VAL A 198 17.45 -13.93 3.19
CA VAL A 198 16.12 -14.54 3.42
C VAL A 198 15.14 -14.09 2.33
N GLY A 199 15.10 -12.79 2.01
CA GLY A 199 14.25 -12.24 0.96
C GLY A 199 14.52 -12.85 -0.41
N LEU A 200 15.78 -13.11 -0.75
CA LEU A 200 16.16 -13.79 -2.00
C LEU A 200 15.55 -15.20 -2.11
N ALA A 201 15.53 -15.95 -1.01
CA ALA A 201 14.91 -17.27 -0.97
C ALA A 201 13.38 -17.17 -1.13
N GLN A 202 12.75 -16.19 -0.47
CA GLN A 202 11.30 -15.97 -0.52
C GLN A 202 10.83 -15.54 -1.91
N VAL A 203 11.51 -14.60 -2.56
CA VAL A 203 11.18 -14.15 -3.94
C VAL A 203 11.17 -15.30 -4.94
N LYS A 204 12.08 -16.29 -4.77
CA LYS A 204 12.09 -17.49 -5.62
C LYS A 204 10.85 -18.36 -5.44
N ARG A 205 10.25 -18.36 -4.25
CA ARG A 205 9.06 -19.14 -3.90
C ARG A 205 7.74 -18.41 -4.18
N LEU A 206 7.79 -17.13 -4.53
CA LEU A 206 6.57 -16.31 -4.74
C LEU A 206 5.54 -16.98 -5.66
N PRO A 207 5.88 -17.60 -6.82
CA PRO A 207 4.88 -18.29 -7.64
C PRO A 207 4.15 -19.42 -6.91
N GLU A 208 4.87 -20.23 -6.13
CA GLU A 208 4.29 -21.28 -5.29
C GLU A 208 3.29 -20.70 -4.29
N PHE A 209 3.63 -19.58 -3.66
CA PHE A 209 2.77 -18.92 -2.67
C PHE A 209 1.48 -18.37 -3.30
N ILE A 210 1.61 -17.74 -4.48
CA ILE A 210 0.44 -17.23 -5.22
C ILE A 210 -0.51 -18.36 -5.58
N GLU A 211 0.00 -19.50 -6.07
CA GLU A 211 -0.83 -20.65 -6.43
C GLU A 211 -1.59 -21.22 -5.21
N ILE A 212 -0.93 -21.33 -4.07
CA ILE A 212 -1.57 -21.77 -2.82
C ILE A 212 -2.67 -20.78 -2.41
N GLN A 213 -2.38 -19.48 -2.41
CA GLN A 213 -3.37 -18.46 -2.04
C GLN A 213 -4.52 -18.43 -3.03
N LYS A 214 -4.26 -18.52 -4.33
CA LYS A 214 -5.28 -18.55 -5.39
C LYS A 214 -6.24 -19.73 -5.21
N LYS A 215 -5.70 -20.94 -4.95
CA LYS A 215 -6.50 -22.13 -4.66
C LYS A 215 -7.44 -21.89 -3.47
N ASN A 216 -6.90 -21.43 -2.34
CA ASN A 216 -7.68 -21.23 -1.11
C ASN A 216 -8.70 -20.09 -1.24
N TYR A 217 -8.29 -18.98 -1.86
CA TYR A 217 -9.14 -17.84 -2.21
C TYR A 217 -10.34 -18.27 -3.04
N THR A 218 -10.10 -19.04 -4.12
CA THR A 218 -11.16 -19.47 -5.05
C THR A 218 -12.21 -20.31 -4.34
N ILE A 219 -11.80 -21.29 -3.53
CA ILE A 219 -12.72 -22.16 -2.79
C ILE A 219 -13.63 -21.34 -1.85
N ILE A 220 -13.04 -20.42 -1.08
CA ILE A 220 -13.82 -19.60 -0.13
C ILE A 220 -14.72 -18.60 -0.89
N ARG A 221 -14.22 -18.00 -1.96
CA ARG A 221 -14.99 -17.07 -2.79
C ARG A 221 -16.19 -17.75 -3.44
N GLU A 222 -16.03 -18.97 -3.95
CA GLU A 222 -17.12 -19.76 -4.53
C GLU A 222 -18.21 -20.06 -3.49
N ALA A 223 -17.83 -20.43 -2.27
CA ALA A 223 -18.80 -20.65 -1.18
C ALA A 223 -19.56 -19.35 -0.84
N LEU A 224 -18.87 -18.24 -0.67
CA LEU A 224 -19.47 -16.93 -0.40
C LEU A 224 -20.36 -16.43 -1.54
N SER A 225 -20.08 -16.80 -2.80
CA SER A 225 -20.89 -16.41 -3.96
C SER A 225 -22.29 -17.04 -3.98
N GLN A 226 -22.53 -18.06 -3.16
CA GLN A 226 -23.85 -18.68 -2.99
C GLN A 226 -24.76 -17.89 -2.02
N ILE A 227 -24.22 -16.88 -1.34
CA ILE A 227 -24.96 -16.06 -0.38
C ILE A 227 -25.43 -14.79 -1.11
N PRO A 228 -26.75 -14.59 -1.31
CA PRO A 228 -27.27 -13.47 -2.11
C PRO A 228 -26.90 -12.08 -1.60
N GLU A 229 -26.65 -11.95 -0.29
CA GLU A 229 -26.32 -10.69 0.37
C GLU A 229 -24.84 -10.31 0.21
N VAL A 230 -24.01 -11.21 -0.30
CA VAL A 230 -22.58 -10.98 -0.49
C VAL A 230 -22.32 -10.38 -1.88
N THR A 231 -21.59 -9.27 -1.91
CA THR A 231 -21.03 -8.72 -3.14
C THR A 231 -19.52 -8.57 -2.99
N PHE A 232 -18.76 -8.84 -4.05
CA PHE A 232 -17.29 -8.75 -3.98
C PHE A 232 -16.81 -7.35 -4.37
N ARG A 233 -15.61 -7.00 -3.92
CA ARG A 233 -14.94 -5.77 -4.39
C ARG A 233 -14.82 -5.82 -5.91
N LYS A 234 -14.90 -4.66 -6.53
CA LYS A 234 -14.65 -4.53 -7.96
C LYS A 234 -13.14 -4.71 -8.23
N VAL A 235 -12.84 -5.55 -9.20
CA VAL A 235 -11.51 -5.64 -9.81
C VAL A 235 -11.64 -5.03 -11.20
N PRO A 236 -10.86 -3.98 -11.54
CA PRO A 236 -10.89 -3.37 -12.86
C PRO A 236 -10.54 -4.38 -13.97
N ASP A 237 -11.07 -4.16 -15.17
CA ASP A 237 -10.82 -5.04 -16.32
C ASP A 237 -9.32 -5.19 -16.60
N GLY A 238 -8.88 -6.42 -16.75
CA GLY A 238 -7.46 -6.76 -16.90
C GLY A 238 -6.66 -6.83 -15.60
N GLY A 239 -7.34 -6.65 -14.44
CA GLY A 239 -6.73 -6.82 -13.12
C GLY A 239 -6.76 -8.27 -12.64
N GLU A 240 -5.68 -8.71 -12.02
CA GLU A 240 -5.60 -9.97 -11.27
C GLU A 240 -5.07 -9.68 -9.86
N GLU A 241 -5.85 -10.04 -8.83
CA GLU A 241 -5.47 -9.81 -7.43
C GLU A 241 -4.29 -10.72 -7.04
N SER A 242 -3.56 -10.33 -5.98
CA SER A 242 -2.50 -11.17 -5.42
C SER A 242 -3.01 -12.39 -4.64
N TYR A 243 -4.31 -12.49 -4.43
CA TYR A 243 -5.01 -13.53 -3.66
C TYR A 243 -4.64 -13.60 -2.17
N ALA A 244 -3.87 -12.64 -1.67
CA ALA A 244 -3.50 -12.57 -0.26
C ALA A 244 -4.69 -12.24 0.66
N PHE A 245 -5.71 -11.56 0.11
CA PHE A 245 -6.93 -11.19 0.83
C PHE A 245 -8.16 -11.42 -0.03
N LEU A 246 -9.22 -11.89 0.59
CA LEU A 246 -10.56 -11.91 0.01
C LEU A 246 -11.38 -10.77 0.64
N ASN A 247 -11.91 -9.88 -0.21
CA ASN A 247 -12.72 -8.75 0.22
C ASN A 247 -14.15 -8.87 -0.33
N PHE A 248 -15.12 -8.71 0.55
CA PHE A 248 -16.52 -8.70 0.17
C PHE A 248 -17.32 -7.69 0.99
N PHE A 249 -18.47 -7.29 0.45
CA PHE A 249 -19.39 -6.36 1.08
C PHE A 249 -20.67 -7.08 1.49
N LEU A 250 -21.20 -6.66 2.63
CA LEU A 250 -22.51 -7.00 3.13
C LEU A 250 -23.48 -5.81 2.95
N PRO A 251 -24.80 -5.99 3.10
CA PRO A 251 -25.77 -4.93 2.84
C PRO A 251 -25.53 -3.64 3.65
N ASP A 252 -25.11 -3.78 4.91
CA ASP A 252 -24.89 -2.68 5.83
C ASP A 252 -23.85 -3.01 6.90
N ILE A 253 -23.47 -1.98 7.68
CA ILE A 253 -22.46 -2.09 8.74
C ILE A 253 -22.91 -3.00 9.90
N GLU A 254 -24.20 -3.00 10.24
CA GLU A 254 -24.70 -3.80 11.35
C GLU A 254 -24.66 -5.30 11.01
N THR A 255 -24.95 -5.65 9.77
CA THR A 255 -24.78 -7.01 9.24
C THR A 255 -23.29 -7.40 9.26
N SER A 256 -22.40 -6.52 8.84
CA SER A 256 -20.95 -6.76 8.89
C SER A 256 -20.46 -7.03 10.31
N ARG A 257 -20.94 -6.27 11.29
CA ARG A 257 -20.59 -6.46 12.71
C ARG A 257 -21.10 -7.81 13.25
N LYS A 258 -22.34 -8.19 12.90
CA LYS A 258 -22.91 -9.49 13.29
C LYS A 258 -22.12 -10.66 12.70
N VAL A 259 -21.72 -10.55 11.41
CA VAL A 259 -20.90 -11.60 10.77
C VAL A 259 -19.53 -11.71 11.41
N ILE A 260 -18.85 -10.59 11.70
CA ILE A 260 -17.56 -10.61 12.42
C ILE A 260 -17.70 -11.21 13.82
N GLN A 261 -18.81 -10.96 14.51
CA GLN A 261 -19.07 -11.57 15.80
C GLN A 261 -19.31 -13.10 15.66
N GLY A 262 -20.09 -13.52 14.66
CA GLY A 262 -20.31 -14.94 14.36
C GLY A 262 -19.01 -15.68 14.01
N PHE A 263 -18.11 -15.06 13.24
CA PHE A 263 -16.78 -15.62 12.95
C PHE A 263 -15.97 -15.88 14.22
N LYS A 264 -15.99 -14.97 15.18
CA LYS A 264 -15.31 -15.14 16.48
C LYS A 264 -15.91 -16.30 17.28
N GLU A 265 -17.24 -16.44 17.28
CA GLU A 265 -17.97 -17.49 18.02
C GLU A 265 -17.74 -18.88 17.42
N THR A 266 -17.56 -18.95 16.10
CA THR A 266 -17.31 -20.21 15.37
C THR A 266 -15.83 -20.52 15.18
N GLY A 267 -14.92 -19.66 15.67
CA GLY A 267 -13.48 -19.87 15.58
C GLY A 267 -12.87 -19.55 14.21
N VAL A 268 -13.59 -18.82 13.34
CA VAL A 268 -13.02 -18.29 12.08
C VAL A 268 -12.15 -17.07 12.39
N ASP A 269 -10.85 -17.20 12.16
CA ASP A 269 -9.85 -16.17 12.41
C ASP A 269 -9.54 -15.33 11.13
N VAL A 270 -8.73 -14.30 11.31
CA VAL A 270 -8.12 -13.44 10.27
C VAL A 270 -9.10 -12.78 9.30
N CYS A 271 -10.31 -12.52 9.77
CA CYS A 271 -11.30 -11.71 9.09
C CYS A 271 -11.61 -10.44 9.91
N TRP A 272 -11.63 -9.28 9.23
CA TRP A 272 -11.81 -7.99 9.89
C TRP A 272 -12.80 -7.09 9.16
N ASN A 273 -13.50 -6.26 9.93
CA ASN A 273 -14.10 -5.02 9.45
C ASN A 273 -13.20 -3.86 9.89
N TYR A 274 -12.59 -3.15 8.95
CA TYR A 274 -11.62 -2.08 9.25
C TYR A 274 -12.27 -0.79 9.72
N PHE A 275 -13.59 -0.65 9.62
CA PHE A 275 -14.30 0.52 10.13
C PHE A 275 -14.21 0.65 11.66
N ASP A 276 -14.21 -0.48 12.35
CA ASP A 276 -14.25 -0.54 13.80
C ASP A 276 -12.88 -0.73 14.47
N ASN A 277 -11.81 -0.92 13.68
CA ASN A 277 -10.45 -1.03 14.20
C ASN A 277 -9.57 0.18 13.78
N ASN A 278 -8.35 0.27 14.34
CA ASN A 278 -7.44 1.40 14.10
C ASN A 278 -6.30 1.07 13.11
N TRP A 279 -6.41 -0.04 12.36
CA TRP A 279 -5.28 -0.52 11.56
C TRP A 279 -5.13 0.18 10.22
N HIS A 280 -6.24 0.32 9.46
CA HIS A 280 -6.12 0.65 8.04
C HIS A 280 -7.08 1.76 7.58
N TYR A 281 -7.88 2.33 8.51
CA TYR A 281 -8.84 3.35 8.12
C TYR A 281 -8.76 4.60 8.99
N ILE A 282 -8.74 5.77 8.36
CA ILE A 282 -8.52 7.09 8.97
C ILE A 282 -9.45 7.39 10.16
N ARG A 283 -10.64 6.79 10.22
CA ARG A 283 -11.63 7.09 11.27
C ARG A 283 -11.09 6.97 12.68
N LYS A 284 -10.24 5.98 12.93
CA LYS A 284 -9.67 5.68 14.26
C LYS A 284 -8.29 6.31 14.50
N TRP A 285 -7.76 7.04 13.53
CA TRP A 285 -6.43 7.66 13.66
C TRP A 285 -6.47 9.03 14.33
N ASP A 286 -6.92 9.07 15.58
CA ASP A 286 -7.07 10.32 16.34
C ASP A 286 -5.75 11.05 16.54
N HIS A 287 -4.62 10.34 16.60
CA HIS A 287 -3.30 10.94 16.68
C HIS A 287 -2.97 11.76 15.43
N LEU A 288 -3.34 11.29 14.23
CA LEU A 288 -3.12 12.03 12.98
C LEU A 288 -4.10 13.21 12.86
N LYS A 289 -5.40 12.99 13.12
CA LYS A 289 -6.41 14.05 13.09
C LYS A 289 -6.12 15.20 14.06
N ASN A 290 -5.53 14.88 15.20
CA ASN A 290 -5.15 15.86 16.23
C ASN A 290 -3.67 16.26 16.17
N LEU A 291 -2.91 15.78 15.18
CA LEU A 291 -1.49 16.08 14.99
C LEU A 291 -0.65 15.85 16.27
N LYS A 292 -0.93 14.74 16.97
CA LYS A 292 -0.16 14.35 18.16
C LYS A 292 1.21 13.83 17.72
N SER A 293 2.27 14.53 18.08
CA SER A 293 3.66 14.19 17.77
C SER A 293 4.55 14.42 19.00
N LEU A 294 5.65 13.69 19.09
CA LEU A 294 6.68 13.90 20.11
C LEU A 294 7.50 15.18 19.87
N PHE A 295 7.52 15.67 18.65
CA PHE A 295 8.23 16.90 18.25
C PHE A 295 7.29 17.88 17.55
N PRO A 296 7.63 19.17 17.50
CA PRO A 296 6.80 20.17 16.82
C PRO A 296 6.63 19.86 15.34
N ILE A 297 5.39 19.80 14.87
CA ILE A 297 5.06 19.76 13.44
C ILE A 297 5.10 21.19 12.90
N SER A 298 5.60 21.38 11.66
CA SER A 298 5.67 22.69 11.02
C SER A 298 4.27 23.34 10.88
N ASP A 299 4.23 24.67 10.91
CA ASP A 299 2.95 25.38 10.79
C ASP A 299 2.34 25.22 9.39
N GLU A 300 3.15 25.01 8.37
CA GLU A 300 2.69 24.73 7.01
C GLU A 300 1.93 23.39 6.96
N VAL A 301 2.50 22.32 7.50
CA VAL A 301 1.85 21.01 7.59
C VAL A 301 0.58 21.09 8.44
N LYS A 302 0.63 21.74 9.62
CA LYS A 302 -0.56 21.96 10.44
C LYS A 302 -1.67 22.69 9.69
N LYS A 303 -1.33 23.71 8.89
CA LYS A 303 -2.28 24.44 8.05
C LYS A 303 -2.86 23.55 6.96
N GLY A 304 -2.00 22.78 6.28
CA GLY A 304 -2.43 21.86 5.22
C GLY A 304 -3.38 20.77 5.72
N LEU A 305 -3.18 20.28 6.95
CA LEU A 305 -3.98 19.21 7.53
C LEU A 305 -5.23 19.66 8.31
N LYS A 306 -5.54 20.96 8.34
CA LYS A 306 -6.76 21.47 9.03
C LYS A 306 -8.04 20.82 8.54
N TYR A 307 -8.09 20.46 7.25
CA TYR A 307 -9.26 19.84 6.63
C TYR A 307 -9.67 18.51 7.28
N LEU A 308 -8.72 17.76 7.87
CA LEU A 308 -8.98 16.46 8.53
C LEU A 308 -9.99 16.56 9.69
N LYS A 309 -10.14 17.74 10.29
CA LYS A 309 -11.08 17.97 11.38
C LYS A 309 -12.53 18.11 10.92
N THR A 310 -12.75 18.50 9.69
CA THR A 310 -14.07 18.87 9.16
C THR A 310 -14.49 18.06 7.95
N LYS A 311 -13.53 17.48 7.22
CA LYS A 311 -13.84 16.70 6.01
C LYS A 311 -14.53 15.39 6.38
N ASN A 312 -15.64 15.14 5.72
CA ASN A 312 -16.35 13.88 5.79
C ASN A 312 -15.96 13.01 4.58
N PHE A 313 -15.73 11.75 4.83
CA PHE A 313 -15.39 10.73 3.83
C PHE A 313 -16.55 9.73 3.73
N SER A 314 -17.72 10.21 3.39
CA SER A 314 -18.97 9.41 3.43
C SER A 314 -18.96 8.23 2.47
N GLN A 315 -18.29 8.36 1.32
CA GLN A 315 -18.17 7.27 0.36
C GLN A 315 -17.22 6.17 0.91
N SER A 316 -16.10 6.57 1.49
CA SER A 316 -15.19 5.64 2.17
C SER A 316 -15.88 4.94 3.36
N ASP A 317 -16.63 5.70 4.16
CA ASP A 317 -17.41 5.14 5.27
C ASP A 317 -18.41 4.08 4.79
N HIS A 318 -19.09 4.35 3.66
CA HIS A 318 -20.05 3.43 3.07
C HIS A 318 -19.41 2.11 2.66
N PHE A 319 -18.24 2.16 2.00
CA PHE A 319 -17.56 0.92 1.57
C PHE A 319 -16.90 0.20 2.75
N ILE A 320 -16.12 0.90 3.57
CA ILE A 320 -15.38 0.26 4.68
C ILE A 320 -16.33 -0.29 5.77
N GLY A 321 -17.44 0.41 6.05
CA GLY A 321 -18.43 -0.07 7.01
C GLY A 321 -19.03 -1.43 6.64
N ARG A 322 -19.21 -1.67 5.35
CA ARG A 322 -19.82 -2.89 4.80
C ARG A 322 -18.81 -3.98 4.44
N ASN A 323 -17.53 -3.62 4.39
CA ASN A 323 -16.46 -4.53 3.97
C ASN A 323 -16.06 -5.51 5.07
N ILE A 324 -15.84 -6.75 4.67
CA ILE A 324 -15.07 -7.74 5.41
C ILE A 324 -13.86 -8.13 4.58
N SER A 325 -12.68 -8.04 5.20
CA SER A 325 -11.40 -8.48 4.63
C SER A 325 -10.93 -9.73 5.33
N CYS A 326 -10.71 -10.80 4.60
CA CYS A 326 -10.18 -12.06 5.11
C CYS A 326 -8.79 -12.31 4.53
N LEU A 327 -7.78 -12.45 5.38
CA LEU A 327 -6.43 -12.84 4.98
C LEU A 327 -6.42 -14.32 4.59
N ILE A 328 -5.84 -14.64 3.44
CA ILE A 328 -5.68 -16.02 2.95
C ILE A 328 -4.29 -16.53 3.35
N LYS A 329 -4.23 -17.39 4.37
CA LYS A 329 -2.97 -17.91 4.88
C LYS A 329 -2.39 -18.99 3.96
N LEU A 330 -1.07 -18.96 3.77
CA LEU A 330 -0.31 -20.01 3.07
C LEU A 330 -0.30 -21.34 3.83
N SER A 331 -0.43 -21.29 5.14
CA SER A 331 -0.34 -22.46 6.03
C SER A 331 -1.64 -23.22 6.20
N TRP A 332 -2.75 -22.76 5.65
CA TRP A 332 -4.02 -23.46 5.83
C TRP A 332 -4.03 -24.85 5.19
N THR A 333 -4.47 -25.82 5.97
CA THR A 333 -4.80 -27.17 5.50
C THR A 333 -6.12 -27.16 4.72
N GLU A 334 -6.38 -28.22 3.97
CA GLU A 334 -7.67 -28.37 3.27
C GLU A 334 -8.87 -28.42 4.25
N GLU A 335 -8.69 -28.97 5.45
CA GLU A 335 -9.72 -28.99 6.49
C GLU A 335 -10.03 -27.58 7.00
N GLU A 336 -8.99 -26.76 7.26
CA GLU A 336 -9.16 -25.36 7.69
C GLU A 336 -9.86 -24.51 6.62
N VAL A 337 -9.58 -24.74 5.34
CA VAL A 337 -10.29 -24.07 4.24
C VAL A 337 -11.75 -24.50 4.20
N ARG A 338 -12.06 -25.82 4.31
CA ARG A 338 -13.43 -26.33 4.34
C ARG A 338 -14.25 -25.80 5.53
N THR A 339 -13.63 -25.67 6.71
CA THR A 339 -14.31 -25.10 7.89
C THR A 339 -14.79 -23.67 7.62
N ARG A 340 -14.11 -22.92 6.74
CA ARG A 340 -14.47 -21.54 6.38
C ARG A 340 -15.53 -21.45 5.28
N THR A 341 -15.90 -22.59 4.67
CA THR A 341 -16.93 -22.67 3.62
C THR A 341 -18.25 -23.28 4.12
N ASN A 342 -18.27 -23.80 5.33
CA ASN A 342 -19.46 -24.36 6.00
C ASN A 342 -20.09 -23.33 6.95
#